data_603e2b15375b255e3de821c37c674fee
#
_entry.id   603e2b15375b255e3de821c37c674fee
#
_cell.length_a   1.000
_cell.length_b   1.000
_cell.length_c   1.000
_cell.angle_alpha   90.00
_cell.angle_beta   90.00
_cell.angle_gamma   90.00
#
_symmetry.space_group_name_H-M   'P 1'
#
loop_
_entity.id
_entity.type
_entity.pdbx_description
1 polymer ?
#
loop_
_entity_poly.entity_id
_entity_poly.type
_entity_poly.pdbx_seq_one_letter_code
_entity_poly.pdbx_strand_id
1 'polypeptide(L)'
;MHQTVDSRKYYPTALALYITYFVLGIAATIMGQYKQDFASLWGAAQLADGSFDVSGVVSVIAAIGLGRLIAFPIAGPLSDRLGRRLSGLIGCGLYAVFFLGITYAPNLYAGYVLAAVSGMANSFLDTSITPSCMEIFKEKGAIANIFTKLSISIAQFLLPFAIRTVAARNLPFHT
;
A
#
# COMPACT_ATOMS: atom_id res chain seq x y z
N MET A 1 28.37 -23.30 18.67
CA MET A 1 27.24 -24.17 18.31
C MET A 1 26.21 -23.31 17.56
N HIS A 2 26.26 -23.28 16.21
CA HIS A 2 25.24 -22.61 15.40
C HIS A 2 24.01 -23.54 15.38
N GLN A 3 22.99 -23.20 16.17
CA GLN A 3 21.67 -23.81 15.96
C GLN A 3 21.18 -23.35 14.59
N THR A 4 21.15 -24.27 13.64
CA THR A 4 20.46 -24.08 12.37
C THR A 4 18.97 -24.05 12.67
N VAL A 5 18.45 -22.83 12.89
CA VAL A 5 17.00 -22.62 13.02
C VAL A 5 16.39 -23.08 11.69
N ASP A 6 15.54 -24.11 11.77
CA ASP A 6 14.84 -24.64 10.58
C ASP A 6 13.94 -23.53 10.00
N SER A 7 14.40 -22.92 8.92
CA SER A 7 13.71 -21.82 8.25
C SER A 7 12.32 -22.21 7.71
N ARG A 8 12.09 -23.53 7.54
CA ARG A 8 10.81 -24.06 7.04
C ARG A 8 9.63 -23.73 7.96
N LYS A 9 9.87 -23.64 9.28
CA LYS A 9 8.86 -23.26 10.27
C LYS A 9 8.28 -21.86 10.02
N TYR A 10 9.04 -20.98 9.38
CA TYR A 10 8.66 -19.57 9.15
C TYR A 10 8.14 -19.30 7.73
N TYR A 11 8.04 -20.31 6.86
CA TYR A 11 7.49 -20.14 5.50
C TYR A 11 6.05 -19.60 5.47
N PRO A 12 5.12 -20.04 6.35
CA PRO A 12 3.79 -19.45 6.39
C PRO A 12 3.82 -17.95 6.73
N THR A 13 4.72 -17.55 7.65
CA THR A 13 4.92 -16.14 7.99
C THR A 13 5.47 -15.35 6.79
N ALA A 14 6.46 -15.89 6.08
CA ALA A 14 7.00 -15.25 4.89
C ALA A 14 5.91 -15.08 3.80
N LEU A 15 5.07 -16.09 3.59
CA LEU A 15 3.96 -16.02 2.65
C LEU A 15 2.98 -14.90 3.04
N ALA A 16 2.60 -14.80 4.33
CA ALA A 16 1.74 -13.74 4.82
C ALA A 16 2.36 -12.34 4.59
N LEU A 17 3.67 -12.21 4.78
CA LEU A 17 4.40 -10.97 4.52
C LEU A 17 4.39 -10.61 3.03
N TYR A 18 4.57 -11.57 2.12
CA TYR A 18 4.46 -11.33 0.67
C TYR A 18 3.04 -10.94 0.24
N ILE A 19 2.00 -11.56 0.83
CA ILE A 19 0.61 -11.18 0.60
C ILE A 19 0.36 -9.74 1.08
N THR A 20 0.92 -9.34 2.22
CA THR A 20 0.83 -7.96 2.71
C THR A 20 1.46 -6.98 1.71
N TYR A 21 2.60 -7.33 1.12
CA TYR A 21 3.22 -6.50 0.07
C TYR A 21 2.43 -6.50 -1.24
N PHE A 22 1.72 -7.56 -1.56
CA PHE A 22 0.78 -7.59 -2.67
C PHE A 22 -0.36 -6.58 -2.46
N VAL A 23 -0.98 -6.57 -1.26
CA VAL A 23 -2.01 -5.58 -0.89
C VAL A 23 -1.46 -4.15 -0.91
N LEU A 24 -0.21 -3.94 -0.45
CA LEU A 24 0.49 -2.67 -0.55
C LEU A 24 0.62 -2.21 -2.02
N GLY A 25 0.90 -3.12 -2.94
CA GLY A 25 0.94 -2.83 -4.38
C GLY A 25 -0.40 -2.32 -4.91
N ILE A 26 -1.51 -2.92 -4.47
CA ILE A 26 -2.87 -2.46 -4.79
C ILE A 26 -3.08 -1.05 -4.22
N ALA A 27 -2.81 -0.83 -2.93
CA ALA A 27 -3.01 0.44 -2.27
C ALA A 27 -2.23 1.59 -2.93
N ALA A 28 -1.01 1.32 -3.38
CA ALA A 28 -0.15 2.32 -4.03
C ALA A 28 -0.67 2.79 -5.39
N THR A 29 -1.49 1.99 -6.08
CA THR A 29 -1.91 2.26 -7.46
C THR A 29 -3.41 2.46 -7.65
N ILE A 30 -4.24 2.06 -6.69
CA ILE A 30 -5.70 2.07 -6.82
C ILE A 30 -6.25 3.46 -7.13
N MET A 31 -5.76 4.49 -6.45
CA MET A 31 -6.20 5.87 -6.69
C MET A 31 -5.86 6.36 -8.11
N GLY A 32 -4.72 5.93 -8.66
CA GLY A 32 -4.34 6.24 -10.03
C GLY A 32 -5.23 5.57 -11.07
N GLN A 33 -5.74 4.38 -10.78
CA GLN A 33 -6.65 3.65 -11.67
C GLN A 33 -8.05 4.29 -11.69
N TYR A 34 -8.54 4.76 -10.54
CA TYR A 34 -9.85 5.39 -10.38
C TYR A 34 -9.78 6.93 -10.35
N LYS A 35 -8.73 7.52 -10.96
CA LYS A 35 -8.52 8.97 -10.90
C LYS A 35 -9.68 9.81 -11.44
N GLN A 36 -10.38 9.34 -12.49
CA GLN A 36 -11.53 10.01 -13.06
C GLN A 36 -12.75 9.95 -12.12
N ASP A 37 -12.96 8.80 -11.49
CA ASP A 37 -14.05 8.58 -10.55
C ASP A 37 -13.87 9.45 -9.30
N PHE A 38 -12.64 9.51 -8.76
CA PHE A 38 -12.31 10.41 -7.65
C PHE A 38 -12.42 11.88 -8.03
N ALA A 39 -12.00 12.26 -9.24
CA ALA A 39 -12.13 13.64 -9.72
C ALA A 39 -13.61 14.04 -9.79
N SER A 40 -14.46 13.19 -10.35
CA SER A 40 -15.91 13.36 -10.37
C SER A 40 -16.50 13.45 -8.97
N LEU A 41 -16.14 12.52 -8.08
CA LEU A 41 -16.65 12.47 -6.70
C LEU A 41 -16.29 13.72 -5.90
N TRP A 42 -15.12 14.28 -6.13
CA TRP A 42 -14.63 15.46 -5.42
C TRP A 42 -14.97 16.80 -6.11
N GLY A 43 -15.85 16.76 -7.14
CA GLY A 43 -16.37 17.95 -7.80
C GLY A 43 -15.36 18.68 -8.68
N ALA A 44 -14.43 17.95 -9.31
CA ALA A 44 -13.50 18.53 -10.26
C ALA A 44 -14.22 19.07 -11.51
N ALA A 45 -13.63 20.10 -12.13
CA ALA A 45 -14.18 20.69 -13.35
C ALA A 45 -14.16 19.68 -14.51
N GLN A 46 -15.25 19.66 -15.29
CA GLN A 46 -15.32 18.87 -16.51
C GLN A 46 -14.63 19.62 -17.64
N LEU A 47 -13.76 18.95 -18.36
CA LEU A 47 -13.05 19.47 -19.52
C LEU A 47 -13.91 19.41 -20.79
N ALA A 48 -13.49 20.11 -21.85
CA ALA A 48 -14.21 20.17 -23.13
C ALA A 48 -14.35 18.81 -23.83
N ASP A 49 -13.49 17.84 -23.52
CA ASP A 49 -13.52 16.47 -24.03
C ASP A 49 -14.44 15.54 -23.22
N GLY A 50 -15.11 16.05 -22.19
CA GLY A 50 -16.00 15.30 -21.32
C GLY A 50 -15.29 14.57 -20.15
N SER A 51 -13.97 14.61 -20.07
CA SER A 51 -13.20 14.08 -18.91
C SER A 51 -13.22 15.07 -17.74
N PHE A 52 -12.84 14.61 -16.55
CA PHE A 52 -12.65 15.46 -15.37
C PHE A 52 -11.20 15.89 -15.21
N ASP A 53 -10.97 17.09 -14.66
CA ASP A 53 -9.63 17.54 -14.29
C ASP A 53 -9.10 16.70 -13.13
N VAL A 54 -8.11 15.86 -13.42
CA VAL A 54 -7.49 14.94 -12.44
C VAL A 54 -6.33 15.55 -11.67
N SER A 55 -6.00 16.84 -11.89
CA SER A 55 -4.85 17.51 -11.25
C SER A 55 -4.92 17.44 -9.73
N GLY A 56 -6.12 17.64 -9.15
CA GLY A 56 -6.38 17.50 -7.72
C GLY A 56 -6.11 16.07 -7.23
N VAL A 57 -6.58 15.04 -7.93
CA VAL A 57 -6.36 13.65 -7.56
C VAL A 57 -4.88 13.28 -7.64
N VAL A 58 -4.17 13.73 -8.66
CA VAL A 58 -2.72 13.51 -8.81
C VAL A 58 -1.96 14.14 -7.64
N SER A 59 -2.35 15.33 -7.22
CA SER A 59 -1.74 15.99 -6.06
C SER A 59 -2.04 15.26 -4.74
N VAL A 60 -3.23 14.67 -4.58
CA VAL A 60 -3.56 13.77 -3.46
C VAL A 60 -2.67 12.53 -3.47
N ILE A 61 -2.45 11.91 -4.64
CA ILE A 61 -1.54 10.77 -4.77
C ILE A 61 -0.11 11.16 -4.34
N ALA A 62 0.34 12.37 -4.66
CA ALA A 62 1.65 12.86 -4.21
C ALA A 62 1.75 12.98 -2.68
N ALA A 63 0.64 13.20 -1.96
CA ALA A 63 0.61 13.22 -0.50
C ALA A 63 0.98 11.88 0.15
N ILE A 64 0.87 10.76 -0.57
CA ILE A 64 1.41 9.46 -0.14
C ILE A 64 2.92 9.58 0.11
N GLY A 65 3.64 10.27 -0.81
CA GLY A 65 5.06 10.52 -0.65
C GLY A 65 5.39 11.36 0.59
N LEU A 66 4.58 12.39 0.88
CA LEU A 66 4.74 13.23 2.08
C LEU A 66 4.50 12.41 3.36
N GLY A 67 3.43 11.61 3.41
CA GLY A 67 3.17 10.72 4.54
C GLY A 67 4.32 9.75 4.79
N ARG A 68 4.88 9.19 3.71
CA ARG A 68 6.05 8.31 3.77
C ARG A 68 7.29 9.03 4.30
N LEU A 69 7.56 10.23 3.82
CA LEU A 69 8.71 11.04 4.23
C LEU A 69 8.66 11.36 5.72
N ILE A 70 7.49 11.73 6.24
CA ILE A 70 7.30 12.07 7.66
C ILE A 70 7.41 10.82 8.55
N ALA A 71 6.82 9.71 8.13
CA ALA A 71 6.76 8.51 8.97
C ALA A 71 8.05 7.69 8.95
N PHE A 72 8.82 7.71 7.87
CA PHE A 72 9.99 6.83 7.71
C PHE A 72 11.05 7.02 8.81
N PRO A 73 11.42 8.25 9.22
CA PRO A 73 12.37 8.46 10.32
C PRO A 73 11.87 7.96 11.68
N ILE A 74 10.56 7.84 11.85
CA ILE A 74 9.90 7.39 13.09
C ILE A 74 9.71 5.88 13.07
N ALA A 75 9.27 5.33 11.93
CA ALA A 75 8.92 3.93 11.78
C ALA A 75 10.12 3.00 11.97
N GLY A 76 11.32 3.39 11.49
CA GLY A 76 12.56 2.63 11.68
C GLY A 76 12.90 2.42 13.15
N PRO A 77 13.22 3.49 13.92
CA PRO A 77 13.53 3.39 15.34
C PRO A 77 12.41 2.75 16.17
N LEU A 78 11.15 2.97 15.79
CA LEU A 78 10.01 2.37 16.48
C LEU A 78 9.95 0.86 16.25
N SER A 79 10.18 0.41 15.02
CA SER A 79 10.26 -1.01 14.65
C SER A 79 11.39 -1.72 15.41
N ASP A 80 12.55 -1.06 15.57
CA ASP A 80 13.68 -1.63 16.29
C ASP A 80 13.45 -1.71 17.80
N ARG A 81 12.76 -0.72 18.40
CA ARG A 81 12.48 -0.67 19.85
C ARG A 81 11.29 -1.51 20.28
N LEU A 82 10.18 -1.43 19.55
CA LEU A 82 8.91 -2.10 19.91
C LEU A 82 8.76 -3.46 19.25
N GLY A 83 9.66 -3.80 18.34
CA GLY A 83 9.64 -5.05 17.60
C GLY A 83 8.85 -4.93 16.28
N ARG A 84 9.30 -5.70 15.30
CA ARG A 84 8.80 -5.68 13.92
C ARG A 84 7.34 -6.07 13.80
N ARG A 85 6.87 -6.97 14.70
CA ARG A 85 5.47 -7.41 14.71
C ARG A 85 4.53 -6.23 14.99
N LEU A 86 4.83 -5.41 15.98
CA LEU A 86 3.99 -4.25 16.33
C LEU A 86 4.01 -3.20 15.22
N SER A 87 5.19 -2.91 14.67
CA SER A 87 5.32 -1.99 13.53
C SER A 87 4.49 -2.46 12.33
N GLY A 88 4.55 -3.76 11.99
CA GLY A 88 3.74 -4.34 10.94
C GLY A 88 2.24 -4.24 11.19
N LEU A 89 1.78 -4.48 12.42
CA LEU A 89 0.37 -4.34 12.80
C LEU A 89 -0.11 -2.88 12.68
N ILE A 90 0.72 -1.91 13.11
CA ILE A 90 0.42 -0.49 12.92
C ILE A 90 0.26 -0.16 11.43
N GLY A 91 1.19 -0.63 10.59
CA GLY A 91 1.13 -0.43 9.15
C GLY A 91 -0.14 -1.02 8.53
N CYS A 92 -0.51 -2.25 8.89
CA CYS A 92 -1.76 -2.88 8.44
C CYS A 92 -3.00 -2.11 8.91
N GLY A 93 -3.02 -1.64 10.17
CA GLY A 93 -4.10 -0.83 10.72
C GLY A 93 -4.28 0.49 9.96
N LEU A 94 -3.18 1.19 9.69
CA LEU A 94 -3.20 2.42 8.90
C LEU A 94 -3.72 2.18 7.47
N TYR A 95 -3.37 1.05 6.84
CA TYR A 95 -3.96 0.68 5.54
C TYR A 95 -5.44 0.37 5.62
N ALA A 96 -5.89 -0.30 6.68
CA ALA A 96 -7.33 -0.52 6.88
C ALA A 96 -8.07 0.83 6.98
N VAL A 97 -7.54 1.80 7.72
CA VAL A 97 -8.08 3.16 7.80
C VAL A 97 -8.10 3.83 6.42
N PHE A 98 -7.01 3.71 5.65
CA PHE A 98 -6.96 4.24 4.29
C PHE A 98 -8.04 3.63 3.38
N PHE A 99 -8.12 2.30 3.28
CA PHE A 99 -9.06 1.64 2.38
C PHE A 99 -10.53 1.92 2.76
N LEU A 100 -10.85 1.89 4.05
CA LEU A 100 -12.19 2.20 4.51
C LEU A 100 -12.50 3.69 4.33
N GLY A 101 -11.54 4.56 4.63
CA GLY A 101 -11.74 6.00 4.56
C GLY A 101 -11.82 6.55 3.14
N ILE A 102 -10.96 6.09 2.23
CA ILE A 102 -10.87 6.66 0.88
C ILE A 102 -12.14 6.44 0.05
N THR A 103 -12.83 5.32 0.30
CA THR A 103 -14.09 5.01 -0.37
C THR A 103 -15.21 6.01 -0.01
N TYR A 104 -15.15 6.55 1.21
CA TYR A 104 -16.14 7.49 1.74
C TYR A 104 -15.60 8.91 1.85
N ALA A 105 -14.44 9.22 1.28
CA ALA A 105 -13.83 10.55 1.36
C ALA A 105 -14.73 11.60 0.66
N PRO A 106 -15.31 12.57 1.40
CA PRO A 106 -16.32 13.47 0.85
C PRO A 106 -15.73 14.58 -0.02
N ASN A 107 -14.44 14.82 0.07
CA ASN A 107 -13.76 15.91 -0.62
C ASN A 107 -12.25 15.68 -0.75
N LEU A 108 -11.61 16.53 -1.53
CA LEU A 108 -10.18 16.49 -1.81
C LEU A 108 -9.31 16.53 -0.53
N TYR A 109 -9.70 17.31 0.48
CA TYR A 109 -8.93 17.43 1.74
C TYR A 109 -8.92 16.11 2.54
N ALA A 110 -10.06 15.44 2.61
CA ALA A 110 -10.13 14.10 3.20
C ALA A 110 -9.24 13.11 2.43
N GLY A 111 -9.23 13.22 1.10
CA GLY A 111 -8.32 12.48 0.22
C GLY A 111 -6.85 12.70 0.58
N TYR A 112 -6.42 13.95 0.80
CA TYR A 112 -5.04 14.28 1.21
C TYR A 112 -4.64 13.63 2.53
N VAL A 113 -5.50 13.72 3.56
CA VAL A 113 -5.23 13.13 4.87
C VAL A 113 -5.11 11.62 4.75
N LEU A 114 -6.02 10.97 4.05
CA LEU A 114 -6.02 9.52 3.88
C LEU A 114 -4.84 9.04 3.03
N ALA A 115 -4.47 9.78 1.98
CA ALA A 115 -3.28 9.49 1.20
C ALA A 115 -2.00 9.60 2.05
N ALA A 116 -1.89 10.62 2.89
CA ALA A 116 -0.78 10.73 3.85
C ALA A 116 -0.76 9.56 4.82
N VAL A 117 -1.91 9.12 5.35
CA VAL A 117 -2.03 7.91 6.20
C VAL A 117 -1.55 6.66 5.45
N SER A 118 -1.91 6.49 4.18
CA SER A 118 -1.40 5.40 3.34
C SER A 118 0.12 5.45 3.19
N GLY A 119 0.69 6.65 3.02
CA GLY A 119 2.14 6.84 2.99
C GLY A 119 2.83 6.46 4.30
N MET A 120 2.23 6.82 5.45
CA MET A 120 2.71 6.40 6.77
C MET A 120 2.64 4.88 6.91
N ALA A 121 1.53 4.24 6.51
CA ALA A 121 1.38 2.78 6.50
C ALA A 121 2.51 2.09 5.72
N ASN A 122 2.86 2.63 4.55
CA ASN A 122 3.97 2.17 3.73
C ASN A 122 5.28 2.13 4.51
N SER A 123 5.61 3.21 5.24
CA SER A 123 6.85 3.31 6.01
C SER A 123 6.92 2.26 7.12
N PHE A 124 5.81 2.06 7.86
CA PHE A 124 5.74 1.06 8.91
C PHE A 124 5.86 -0.36 8.36
N LEU A 125 5.27 -0.66 7.23
CA LEU A 125 5.39 -1.97 6.58
C LEU A 125 6.79 -2.20 6.02
N ASP A 126 7.39 -1.22 5.34
CA ASP A 126 8.74 -1.34 4.79
C ASP A 126 9.79 -1.59 5.89
N THR A 127 9.67 -0.91 7.03
CA THR A 127 10.61 -1.06 8.16
C THR A 127 10.40 -2.35 8.97
N SER A 128 9.25 -3.02 8.83
CA SER A 128 8.96 -4.27 9.53
C SER A 128 9.13 -5.50 8.63
N ILE A 129 8.54 -5.50 7.44
CA ILE A 129 8.43 -6.69 6.59
C ILE A 129 9.75 -7.00 5.89
N THR A 130 10.41 -6.00 5.29
CA THR A 130 11.66 -6.21 4.56
C THR A 130 12.72 -6.88 5.43
N PRO A 131 13.08 -6.35 6.62
CA PRO A 131 14.04 -7.00 7.49
C PRO A 131 13.56 -8.37 7.99
N SER A 132 12.25 -8.53 8.27
CA SER A 132 11.70 -9.84 8.71
C SER A 132 11.88 -10.92 7.64
N CYS A 133 11.62 -10.59 6.36
CA CYS A 133 11.86 -11.52 5.27
C CYS A 133 13.36 -11.88 5.14
N MET A 134 14.24 -10.89 5.27
CA MET A 134 15.70 -11.11 5.20
C MET A 134 16.19 -12.00 6.35
N GLU A 135 15.64 -11.87 7.55
CA GLU A 135 15.99 -12.71 8.70
C GLU A 135 15.49 -14.14 8.58
N ILE A 136 14.28 -14.34 8.03
CA ILE A 136 13.73 -15.68 7.79
C ILE A 136 14.64 -16.45 6.81
N PHE A 137 15.08 -15.80 5.75
CA PHE A 137 15.84 -16.46 4.69
C PHE A 137 17.37 -16.33 4.81
N LYS A 138 17.87 -15.63 5.84
CA LYS A 138 19.31 -15.49 6.17
C LYS A 138 20.24 -15.33 4.94
N GLU A 139 20.89 -16.39 4.50
CA GLU A 139 21.83 -16.37 3.36
C GLU A 139 21.17 -15.95 2.04
N LYS A 140 19.86 -16.15 1.88
CA LYS A 140 19.06 -15.74 0.72
C LYS A 140 18.28 -14.46 0.97
N GLY A 141 18.62 -13.68 1.99
CA GLY A 141 17.89 -12.47 2.39
C GLY A 141 17.75 -11.43 1.27
N ALA A 142 18.78 -11.24 0.46
CA ALA A 142 18.71 -10.36 -0.71
C ALA A 142 17.66 -10.84 -1.73
N ILE A 143 17.60 -12.12 -2.00
CA ILE A 143 16.59 -12.73 -2.89
C ILE A 143 15.19 -12.56 -2.27
N ALA A 144 15.04 -12.82 -0.96
CA ALA A 144 13.78 -12.62 -0.26
C ALA A 144 13.26 -11.17 -0.37
N ASN A 145 14.16 -10.18 -0.28
CA ASN A 145 13.82 -8.77 -0.49
C ASN A 145 13.37 -8.49 -1.93
N ILE A 146 13.99 -9.11 -2.94
CA ILE A 146 13.55 -9.00 -4.33
C ILE A 146 12.12 -9.53 -4.48
N PHE A 147 11.79 -10.65 -3.85
CA PHE A 147 10.43 -11.21 -3.87
C PHE A 147 9.39 -10.30 -3.22
N THR A 148 9.74 -9.48 -2.21
CA THR A 148 8.80 -8.47 -1.69
C THR A 148 8.46 -7.43 -2.77
N LYS A 149 9.45 -6.93 -3.50
CA LYS A 149 9.23 -5.96 -4.58
C LYS A 149 8.49 -6.60 -5.77
N LEU A 150 8.78 -7.86 -6.07
CA LEU A 150 8.07 -8.63 -7.07
C LEU A 150 6.56 -8.75 -6.72
N SER A 151 6.23 -9.01 -5.46
CA SER A 151 4.83 -9.08 -5.00
C SER A 151 4.08 -7.77 -5.25
N ILE A 152 4.70 -6.61 -4.97
CA ILE A 152 4.15 -5.30 -5.30
C ILE A 152 3.92 -5.17 -6.81
N SER A 153 4.93 -5.49 -7.61
CA SER A 153 4.89 -5.33 -9.07
C SER A 153 3.81 -6.21 -9.70
N ILE A 154 3.66 -7.45 -9.22
CA ILE A 154 2.60 -8.36 -9.67
C ILE A 154 1.22 -7.76 -9.36
N ALA A 155 1.02 -7.24 -8.15
CA ALA A 155 -0.24 -6.59 -7.77
C ALA A 155 -0.56 -5.40 -8.67
N GLN A 156 0.42 -4.54 -8.92
CA GLN A 156 0.29 -3.36 -9.78
C GLN A 156 -0.02 -3.74 -11.23
N PHE A 157 0.60 -4.81 -11.73
CA PHE A 157 0.34 -5.32 -13.07
C PHE A 157 -1.04 -5.95 -13.20
N LEU A 158 -1.50 -6.71 -12.21
CA LEU A 158 -2.79 -7.40 -12.24
C LEU A 158 -3.98 -6.47 -11.98
N LEU A 159 -3.77 -5.38 -11.23
CA LEU A 159 -4.85 -4.48 -10.81
C LEU A 159 -5.69 -3.91 -11.97
N PRO A 160 -5.11 -3.39 -13.08
CA PRO A 160 -5.90 -2.88 -14.20
C PRO A 160 -6.79 -3.94 -14.85
N PHE A 161 -6.30 -5.19 -14.94
CA PHE A 161 -7.09 -6.31 -15.48
C PHE A 161 -8.23 -6.70 -14.54
N ALA A 162 -7.98 -6.71 -13.22
CA ALA A 162 -9.01 -6.96 -12.22
C ALA A 162 -10.11 -5.89 -12.29
N ILE A 163 -9.75 -4.61 -12.32
CA ILE A 163 -10.69 -3.48 -12.44
C ILE A 163 -11.51 -3.60 -13.72
N ARG A 164 -10.87 -3.88 -14.85
CA ARG A 164 -11.55 -4.03 -16.13
C ARG A 164 -12.57 -5.18 -16.11
N THR A 165 -12.23 -6.29 -15.44
CA THR A 165 -13.13 -7.44 -15.29
C THR A 165 -14.34 -7.10 -14.42
N VAL A 166 -14.13 -6.35 -13.34
CA VAL A 166 -15.19 -5.88 -12.43
C VAL A 166 -16.10 -4.88 -13.15
N ALA A 167 -15.54 -3.93 -13.89
CA ALA A 167 -16.28 -2.95 -14.66
C ALA A 167 -17.14 -3.61 -15.76
N ALA A 168 -16.61 -4.66 -16.42
CA ALA A 168 -17.36 -5.41 -17.43
C ALA A 168 -18.58 -6.15 -16.87
N ARG A 169 -18.64 -6.37 -15.54
CA ARG A 169 -19.77 -6.98 -14.84
C ARG A 169 -20.79 -5.97 -14.32
N ASN A 170 -20.67 -4.69 -14.67
CA ASN A 170 -21.53 -3.58 -14.24
C ASN A 170 -21.68 -3.47 -12.71
N LEU A 171 -20.65 -3.85 -11.95
CA LEU A 171 -20.65 -3.63 -10.51
C LEU A 171 -20.39 -2.15 -10.24
N PRO A 172 -21.22 -1.48 -9.42
CA PRO A 172 -21.03 -0.06 -9.13
C PRO A 172 -19.73 0.18 -8.34
N PHE A 173 -19.15 1.36 -8.51
CA PHE A 173 -17.89 1.77 -7.86
C PHE A 173 -17.90 1.66 -6.32
N HIS A 174 -19.10 1.71 -5.72
CA HIS A 174 -19.32 1.69 -4.26
C HIS A 174 -19.79 0.31 -3.71
N THR A 175 -19.72 -0.76 -4.49
CA THR A 175 -19.99 -2.13 -3.99
C THR A 175 -18.67 -2.97 -3.88
#